data_e443b5fc60b9faeae9a8d2a694c65018
#
_entry.id   e443b5fc60b9faeae9a8d2a694c65018
#
_cell.length_a   1.000
_cell.length_b   1.000
_cell.length_c   1.000
_cell.angle_alpha   90.00
_cell.angle_beta   90.00
_cell.angle_gamma   90.00
#
_symmetry.space_group_name_H-M   'P 1'
#
loop_
_entity.id
_entity.type
_entity.pdbx_description
1 polymer ?
#
loop_
_entity_poly.entity_id
_entity_poly.type
_entity_poly.pdbx_seq_one_letter_code
_entity_poly.pdbx_strand_id
1 'polypeptide(L)'
;MSDQIYDSVHADLDPFKKILNVIPGFKGYVERQARRDSDKLLREMVSSRFEEQWQRISALQRDLISQGDIALIDDLEGPAIKIRTFADRIRRATRGYSSLFEAVKINEAELTQLYQYDAKLLDLAGEVARAVDNVETSIGSDGLQAAIRNLRSVAQQCIEVFDRREEIFTSAPQTPA
;
A
#
# COMPACT_ATOMS: atom_id res chain seq x y z
N MET A 1 18.84 1.47 -18.56
CA MET A 1 19.82 2.31 -17.84
C MET A 1 19.17 3.47 -17.07
N SER A 2 18.14 4.09 -17.61
CA SER A 2 17.43 5.18 -16.91
C SER A 2 16.67 4.72 -15.65
N ASP A 3 16.09 3.53 -15.65
CA ASP A 3 15.28 3.02 -14.52
C ASP A 3 16.12 2.64 -13.30
N GLN A 4 17.34 2.12 -13.49
CA GLN A 4 18.25 1.80 -12.39
C GLN A 4 18.80 3.04 -11.69
N ILE A 5 18.98 4.15 -12.41
CA ILE A 5 19.41 5.43 -11.83
C ILE A 5 18.26 6.06 -11.06
N TYR A 6 17.01 5.95 -11.55
CA TYR A 6 15.82 6.41 -10.86
C TYR A 6 15.59 5.66 -9.56
N ASP A 7 15.69 4.33 -9.56
CA ASP A 7 15.55 3.49 -8.36
C ASP A 7 16.66 3.74 -7.32
N SER A 8 17.90 4.02 -7.76
CA SER A 8 19.00 4.33 -6.83
C SER A 8 18.88 5.71 -6.19
N VAL A 9 18.39 6.72 -6.92
CA VAL A 9 18.17 8.08 -6.39
C VAL A 9 16.98 8.09 -5.43
N HIS A 10 15.97 7.25 -5.63
CA HIS A 10 14.83 7.13 -4.71
C HIS A 10 15.13 6.31 -3.44
N ALA A 11 16.12 5.40 -3.48
CA ALA A 11 16.51 4.60 -2.32
C ALA A 11 17.22 5.43 -1.22
N ASP A 12 17.87 6.54 -1.60
CA ASP A 12 18.62 7.41 -0.68
C ASP A 12 17.80 8.64 -0.20
N LEU A 13 16.56 8.82 -0.66
CA LEU A 13 15.71 9.91 -0.18
C LEU A 13 15.18 9.61 1.21
N ASP A 14 15.32 10.59 2.12
CA ASP A 14 14.60 10.63 3.40
C ASP A 14 13.12 10.25 3.17
N PRO A 15 12.55 9.30 3.95
CA PRO A 15 11.17 8.84 3.82
C PRO A 15 10.16 9.98 3.70
N PHE A 16 10.35 11.05 4.46
CA PHE A 16 9.49 12.24 4.39
C PHE A 16 9.55 12.93 3.02
N LYS A 17 10.75 13.15 2.48
CA LYS A 17 10.93 13.74 1.14
C LYS A 17 10.30 12.89 0.04
N LYS A 18 10.41 11.57 0.18
CA LYS A 18 9.80 10.62 -0.74
C LYS A 18 8.26 10.77 -0.77
N ILE A 19 7.63 10.87 0.40
CA ILE A 19 6.19 11.07 0.50
C ILE A 19 5.78 12.42 -0.10
N LEU A 20 6.52 13.49 0.20
CA LEU A 20 6.27 14.83 -0.36
C LEU A 20 6.29 14.84 -1.89
N ASN A 21 7.21 14.08 -2.50
CA ASN A 21 7.33 14.02 -3.96
C ASN A 21 6.17 13.26 -4.62
N VAL A 22 5.54 12.35 -3.90
CA VAL A 22 4.49 11.46 -4.43
C VAL A 22 3.09 11.98 -4.13
N ILE A 23 2.89 12.66 -2.99
CA ILE A 23 1.57 13.07 -2.51
C ILE A 23 1.47 14.60 -2.50
N PRO A 24 0.78 15.20 -3.48
CA PRO A 24 0.54 16.64 -3.49
C PRO A 24 -0.25 17.07 -2.25
N GLY A 25 0.20 18.13 -1.60
CA GLY A 25 -0.47 18.69 -0.41
C GLY A 25 -0.14 17.99 0.92
N PHE A 26 0.71 16.97 0.92
CA PHE A 26 1.19 16.35 2.16
C PHE A 26 2.04 17.33 2.96
N LYS A 27 1.70 17.56 4.23
CA LYS A 27 2.40 18.51 5.11
C LYS A 27 3.15 17.83 6.27
N GLY A 28 3.00 16.52 6.39
CA GLY A 28 3.60 15.75 7.46
C GLY A 28 2.76 15.69 8.74
N TYR A 29 3.35 15.12 9.79
CA TYR A 29 2.67 14.78 11.04
C TYR A 29 3.14 15.59 12.25
N VAL A 30 4.04 16.55 12.06
CA VAL A 30 4.58 17.37 13.16
C VAL A 30 3.50 18.31 13.70
N GLU A 31 2.82 19.04 12.82
CA GLU A 31 1.75 19.93 13.20
C GLU A 31 0.43 19.19 13.40
N ARG A 32 -0.21 19.40 14.55
CA ARG A 32 -1.44 18.70 14.94
C ARG A 32 -2.56 18.82 13.90
N GLN A 33 -2.77 20.02 13.33
CA GLN A 33 -3.78 20.22 12.29
C GLN A 33 -3.42 19.55 10.96
N ALA A 34 -2.13 19.55 10.60
CA ALA A 34 -1.68 18.93 9.36
C ALA A 34 -1.72 17.40 9.37
N ARG A 35 -1.65 16.77 10.57
CA ARG A 35 -1.63 15.30 10.72
C ARG A 35 -2.82 14.63 10.06
N ARG A 36 -4.03 15.12 10.35
CA ARG A 36 -5.27 14.52 9.84
C ARG A 36 -5.36 14.60 8.34
N ASP A 37 -5.02 15.76 7.79
CA ASP A 37 -5.08 15.98 6.34
C ASP A 37 -4.01 15.15 5.62
N SER A 38 -2.80 15.08 6.18
CA SER A 38 -1.70 14.28 5.63
C SER A 38 -2.01 12.77 5.69
N ASP A 39 -2.54 12.27 6.79
CA ASP A 39 -2.96 10.88 6.91
C ASP A 39 -4.08 10.53 5.92
N LYS A 40 -5.05 11.42 5.76
CA LYS A 40 -6.11 11.25 4.78
C LYS A 40 -5.56 11.17 3.37
N LEU A 41 -4.69 12.10 2.98
CA LEU A 41 -4.07 12.12 1.65
C LEU A 41 -3.26 10.84 1.38
N LEU A 42 -2.48 10.38 2.35
CA LEU A 42 -1.75 9.11 2.22
C LEU A 42 -2.69 7.94 1.98
N ARG A 43 -3.73 7.81 2.80
CA ARG A 43 -4.69 6.69 2.69
C ARG A 43 -5.45 6.71 1.38
N GLU A 44 -5.90 7.88 0.94
CA GLU A 44 -6.57 8.04 -0.35
C GLU A 44 -5.65 7.63 -1.51
N MET A 45 -4.39 8.07 -1.48
CA MET A 45 -3.41 7.72 -2.51
C MET A 45 -3.11 6.22 -2.53
N VAL A 46 -2.81 5.62 -1.38
CA VAL A 46 -2.51 4.18 -1.29
C VAL A 46 -3.74 3.36 -1.67
N SER A 47 -4.91 3.66 -1.10
CA SER A 47 -6.15 2.95 -1.41
C SER A 47 -6.49 3.01 -2.90
N SER A 48 -6.34 4.17 -3.54
CA SER A 48 -6.60 4.34 -4.98
C SER A 48 -5.68 3.48 -5.84
N ARG A 49 -4.39 3.43 -5.51
CA ARG A 49 -3.43 2.59 -6.24
C ARG A 49 -3.73 1.10 -6.12
N PHE A 50 -4.14 0.63 -4.92
CA PHE A 50 -4.53 -0.77 -4.73
C PHE A 50 -5.86 -1.10 -5.42
N GLU A 51 -6.82 -0.18 -5.42
CA GLU A 51 -8.09 -0.32 -6.15
C GLU A 51 -7.84 -0.49 -7.64
N GLU A 52 -6.95 0.31 -8.23
CA GLU A 52 -6.54 0.19 -9.63
C GLU A 52 -6.00 -1.22 -9.93
N GLN A 53 -5.11 -1.75 -9.09
CA GLN A 53 -4.55 -3.09 -9.29
C GLN A 53 -5.61 -4.19 -9.13
N TRP A 54 -6.54 -4.05 -8.19
CA TRP A 54 -7.66 -4.97 -8.08
C TRP A 54 -8.54 -4.97 -9.34
N GLN A 55 -8.81 -3.80 -9.92
CA GLN A 55 -9.58 -3.69 -11.16
C GLN A 55 -8.85 -4.38 -12.33
N ARG A 56 -7.53 -4.25 -12.41
CA ARG A 56 -6.71 -4.94 -13.42
C ARG A 56 -6.82 -6.45 -13.29
N ILE A 57 -6.65 -6.98 -12.08
CA ILE A 57 -6.79 -8.43 -11.81
C ILE A 57 -8.21 -8.90 -12.17
N SER A 58 -9.23 -8.13 -11.83
CA SER A 58 -10.62 -8.47 -12.17
C SER A 58 -10.89 -8.46 -13.68
N ALA A 59 -10.24 -7.56 -14.43
CA ALA A 59 -10.30 -7.58 -15.89
C ALA A 59 -9.64 -8.84 -16.45
N LEU A 60 -8.44 -9.18 -15.93
CA LEU A 60 -7.71 -10.38 -16.30
C LEU A 60 -8.52 -11.66 -16.05
N GLN A 61 -9.19 -11.76 -14.91
CA GLN A 61 -10.06 -12.89 -14.60
C GLN A 61 -11.22 -13.02 -15.62
N ARG A 62 -11.83 -11.91 -16.05
CA ARG A 62 -12.87 -11.92 -17.09
C ARG A 62 -12.33 -12.40 -18.44
N ASP A 63 -11.13 -11.99 -18.80
CA ASP A 63 -10.49 -12.42 -20.05
C ASP A 63 -10.18 -13.93 -20.03
N LEU A 64 -9.68 -14.45 -18.90
CA LEU A 64 -9.46 -15.88 -18.71
C LEU A 64 -10.76 -16.71 -18.76
N ILE A 65 -11.86 -16.18 -18.19
CA ILE A 65 -13.19 -16.82 -18.31
C ILE A 65 -13.57 -16.95 -19.79
N SER A 66 -13.39 -15.89 -20.57
CA SER A 66 -13.73 -15.89 -22.00
C SER A 66 -12.91 -16.89 -22.82
N GLN A 67 -11.70 -17.21 -22.35
CA GLN A 67 -10.78 -18.18 -22.96
C GLN A 67 -10.99 -19.62 -22.45
N GLY A 68 -11.79 -19.81 -21.40
CA GLY A 68 -12.07 -21.12 -20.81
C GLY A 68 -11.05 -21.60 -19.77
N ASP A 69 -10.11 -20.73 -19.35
CA ASP A 69 -9.04 -21.05 -18.38
C ASP A 69 -9.52 -20.87 -16.93
N ILE A 70 -10.48 -21.69 -16.52
CA ILE A 70 -11.13 -21.59 -15.21
C ILE A 70 -10.14 -21.84 -14.05
N ALA A 71 -9.16 -22.73 -14.24
CA ALA A 71 -8.18 -23.04 -13.18
C ALA A 71 -7.34 -21.83 -12.73
N LEU A 72 -7.01 -20.94 -13.66
CA LEU A 72 -6.24 -19.73 -13.38
C LEU A 72 -7.05 -18.68 -12.61
N ILE A 73 -8.37 -18.71 -12.68
CA ILE A 73 -9.24 -17.78 -11.96
C ILE A 73 -9.15 -18.04 -10.47
N ASP A 74 -9.19 -19.31 -10.05
CA ASP A 74 -9.08 -19.71 -8.65
C ASP A 74 -7.72 -19.29 -8.06
N ASP A 75 -6.65 -19.40 -8.84
CA ASP A 75 -5.31 -18.98 -8.43
C ASP A 75 -5.19 -17.45 -8.21
N LEU A 76 -5.91 -16.66 -9.01
CA LEU A 76 -5.92 -15.19 -8.93
C LEU A 76 -6.88 -14.65 -7.88
N GLU A 77 -7.89 -15.42 -7.46
CA GLU A 77 -8.90 -14.98 -6.51
C GLU A 77 -8.28 -14.60 -5.16
N GLY A 78 -7.38 -15.40 -4.64
CA GLY A 78 -6.71 -15.13 -3.37
C GLY A 78 -5.98 -13.78 -3.32
N PRO A 79 -5.06 -13.48 -4.24
CA PRO A 79 -4.44 -12.17 -4.37
C PRO A 79 -5.43 -11.03 -4.57
N ALA A 80 -6.45 -11.22 -5.43
CA ALA A 80 -7.47 -10.21 -5.70
C ALA A 80 -8.24 -9.81 -4.43
N ILE A 81 -8.70 -10.79 -3.65
CA ILE A 81 -9.39 -10.56 -2.38
C ILE A 81 -8.49 -9.83 -1.39
N LYS A 82 -7.21 -10.22 -1.26
CA LYS A 82 -6.26 -9.55 -0.36
C LYS A 82 -6.06 -8.08 -0.73
N ILE A 83 -5.85 -7.78 -2.00
CA ILE A 83 -5.63 -6.41 -2.49
C ILE A 83 -6.88 -5.56 -2.26
N ARG A 84 -8.07 -6.07 -2.59
CA ARG A 84 -9.34 -5.37 -2.37
C ARG A 84 -9.59 -5.12 -0.88
N THR A 85 -9.46 -6.16 -0.06
CA THR A 85 -9.69 -6.04 1.39
C THR A 85 -8.73 -5.04 2.01
N PHE A 86 -7.47 -5.01 1.56
CA PHE A 86 -6.48 -4.04 2.01
C PHE A 86 -6.85 -2.61 1.60
N ALA A 87 -7.25 -2.39 0.33
CA ALA A 87 -7.70 -1.08 -0.14
C ALA A 87 -8.89 -0.55 0.66
N ASP A 88 -9.89 -1.41 0.90
CA ASP A 88 -11.06 -1.09 1.70
C ASP A 88 -10.70 -0.79 3.16
N ARG A 89 -9.79 -1.55 3.75
CA ARG A 89 -9.33 -1.35 5.12
C ARG A 89 -8.63 0.00 5.28
N ILE A 90 -7.71 0.35 4.39
CA ILE A 90 -7.04 1.66 4.41
C ILE A 90 -8.05 2.79 4.27
N ARG A 91 -9.02 2.66 3.37
CA ARG A 91 -10.05 3.68 3.14
C ARG A 91 -10.96 3.87 4.34
N ARG A 92 -11.34 2.80 5.04
CA ARG A 92 -12.28 2.84 6.17
C ARG A 92 -11.63 3.26 7.49
N ALA A 93 -10.36 2.99 7.68
CA ALA A 93 -9.65 3.28 8.92
C ALA A 93 -9.66 4.76 9.32
N THR A 94 -10.01 5.67 8.39
CA THR A 94 -10.16 7.10 8.67
C THR A 94 -11.26 7.47 9.68
N ARG A 95 -12.24 6.61 9.91
CA ARG A 95 -13.36 6.93 10.81
C ARG A 95 -13.10 6.62 12.28
N GLY A 96 -12.18 5.69 12.59
CA GLY A 96 -11.84 5.31 13.97
C GLY A 96 -10.65 6.07 14.56
N TYR A 97 -9.79 6.64 13.71
CA TYR A 97 -8.51 7.22 14.11
C TYR A 97 -8.53 8.74 14.35
N SER A 98 -9.59 9.45 13.94
CA SER A 98 -9.58 10.92 14.02
C SER A 98 -9.40 11.46 15.44
N SER A 99 -9.98 10.81 16.45
CA SER A 99 -9.85 11.20 17.84
C SER A 99 -8.54 10.73 18.47
N LEU A 100 -8.05 9.54 18.09
CA LEU A 100 -6.78 8.99 18.57
C LEU A 100 -5.59 9.76 18.00
N PHE A 101 -5.63 10.11 16.71
CA PHE A 101 -4.56 10.86 16.04
C PHE A 101 -4.34 12.27 16.62
N GLU A 102 -5.40 12.90 17.12
CA GLU A 102 -5.34 14.21 17.76
C GLU A 102 -4.87 14.14 19.23
N ALA A 103 -5.19 13.04 19.92
CA ALA A 103 -4.92 12.87 21.34
C ALA A 103 -3.51 12.30 21.64
N VAL A 104 -2.89 11.61 20.68
CA VAL A 104 -1.62 10.92 20.87
C VAL A 104 -0.45 11.90 20.78
N LYS A 105 0.42 11.89 21.77
CA LYS A 105 1.75 12.53 21.70
C LYS A 105 2.67 11.60 20.94
N ILE A 106 2.98 11.96 19.70
CA ILE A 106 3.94 11.24 18.86
C ILE A 106 5.32 11.82 19.16
N ASN A 107 6.24 11.00 19.64
CA ASN A 107 7.64 11.38 19.83
C ASN A 107 8.43 11.31 18.50
N GLU A 108 9.68 11.79 18.49
CA GLU A 108 10.50 11.83 17.27
C GLU A 108 10.79 10.44 16.69
N ALA A 109 10.95 9.42 17.54
CA ALA A 109 11.19 8.05 17.10
C ALA A 109 9.95 7.45 16.43
N GLU A 110 8.78 7.64 17.03
CA GLU A 110 7.50 7.22 16.47
C GLU A 110 7.19 7.95 15.17
N LEU A 111 7.49 9.25 15.09
CA LEU A 111 7.32 10.05 13.89
C LEU A 111 8.21 9.51 12.74
N THR A 112 9.46 9.20 13.04
CA THR A 112 10.40 8.61 12.07
C THR A 112 9.89 7.27 11.57
N GLN A 113 9.43 6.39 12.47
CA GLN A 113 8.84 5.09 12.10
C GLN A 113 7.60 5.26 11.23
N LEU A 114 6.73 6.23 11.56
CA LEU A 114 5.53 6.51 10.79
C LEU A 114 5.87 6.88 9.34
N TYR A 115 6.82 7.78 9.12
CA TYR A 115 7.28 8.12 7.78
C TYR A 115 7.91 6.93 7.04
N GLN A 116 8.65 6.07 7.75
CA GLN A 116 9.21 4.85 7.15
C GLN A 116 8.11 3.89 6.68
N TYR A 117 7.07 3.66 7.49
CA TYR A 117 5.94 2.81 7.10
C TYR A 117 5.15 3.41 5.95
N ASP A 118 4.91 4.72 5.95
CA ASP A 118 4.18 5.39 4.89
C ASP A 118 4.95 5.35 3.55
N ALA A 119 6.25 5.60 3.57
CA ALA A 119 7.10 5.45 2.40
C ALA A 119 7.13 4.00 1.90
N LYS A 120 7.20 3.02 2.82
CA LYS A 120 7.15 1.60 2.46
C LYS A 120 5.82 1.18 1.85
N LEU A 121 4.69 1.72 2.31
CA LEU A 121 3.37 1.46 1.71
C LEU A 121 3.29 2.00 0.27
N LEU A 122 3.86 3.16 0.00
CA LEU A 122 3.95 3.71 -1.35
C LEU A 122 4.81 2.84 -2.28
N ASP A 123 5.94 2.32 -1.78
CA ASP A 123 6.79 1.38 -2.51
C ASP A 123 6.06 0.08 -2.82
N LEU A 124 5.41 -0.49 -1.82
CA LEU A 124 4.65 -1.73 -1.97
C LEU A 124 3.50 -1.59 -2.97
N ALA A 125 2.84 -0.42 -3.04
CA ALA A 125 1.85 -0.15 -4.08
C ALA A 125 2.47 -0.26 -5.49
N GLY A 126 3.68 0.24 -5.68
CA GLY A 126 4.45 0.06 -6.91
C GLY A 126 4.87 -1.40 -7.15
N GLU A 127 5.27 -2.12 -6.10
CA GLU A 127 5.62 -3.54 -6.20
C GLU A 127 4.41 -4.41 -6.58
N VAL A 128 3.23 -4.12 -6.04
CA VAL A 128 1.98 -4.79 -6.44
C VAL A 128 1.68 -4.54 -7.91
N ALA A 129 1.81 -3.30 -8.40
CA ALA A 129 1.61 -2.97 -9.82
C ALA A 129 2.54 -3.80 -10.72
N ARG A 130 3.85 -3.86 -10.40
CA ARG A 130 4.81 -4.68 -11.14
C ARG A 130 4.51 -6.18 -11.04
N ALA A 131 4.01 -6.66 -9.90
CA ALA A 131 3.63 -8.05 -9.75
C ALA A 131 2.41 -8.40 -10.60
N VAL A 132 1.44 -7.48 -10.74
CA VAL A 132 0.31 -7.64 -11.67
C VAL A 132 0.80 -7.64 -13.12
N ASP A 133 1.68 -6.70 -13.52
CA ASP A 133 2.30 -6.70 -14.86
C ASP A 133 2.97 -8.05 -15.17
N ASN A 134 3.69 -8.60 -14.20
CA ASN A 134 4.37 -9.88 -14.35
C ASN A 134 3.37 -11.04 -14.52
N VAL A 135 2.26 -11.04 -13.81
CA VAL A 135 1.19 -12.03 -14.01
C VAL A 135 0.61 -11.91 -15.43
N GLU A 136 0.25 -10.71 -15.87
CA GLU A 136 -0.30 -10.46 -17.20
C GLU A 136 0.62 -10.95 -18.31
N THR A 137 1.91 -10.64 -18.21
CA THR A 137 2.92 -11.04 -19.22
C THR A 137 3.31 -12.52 -19.17
N SER A 138 3.04 -13.19 -18.05
CA SER A 138 3.35 -14.61 -17.86
C SER A 138 2.23 -15.56 -18.29
N ILE A 139 1.06 -15.04 -18.68
CA ILE A 139 -0.06 -15.87 -19.16
C ILE A 139 0.40 -16.70 -20.37
N GLY A 140 0.09 -18.00 -20.33
CA GLY A 140 0.52 -18.93 -21.38
C GLY A 140 1.97 -19.38 -21.29
N SER A 141 2.70 -19.03 -20.23
CA SER A 141 4.06 -19.49 -19.97
C SER A 141 4.17 -20.31 -18.66
N ASP A 142 5.25 -21.07 -18.53
CA ASP A 142 5.56 -21.85 -17.31
C ASP A 142 5.83 -20.94 -16.08
N GLY A 143 6.09 -19.67 -16.29
CA GLY A 143 6.35 -18.69 -15.23
C GLY A 143 5.11 -18.19 -14.49
N LEU A 144 3.90 -18.44 -15.00
CA LEU A 144 2.67 -17.87 -14.46
C LEU A 144 2.42 -18.21 -12.98
N GLN A 145 2.62 -19.46 -12.58
CA GLN A 145 2.42 -19.89 -11.18
C GLN A 145 3.40 -19.19 -10.23
N ALA A 146 4.63 -18.93 -10.66
CA ALA A 146 5.61 -18.18 -9.88
C ALA A 146 5.21 -16.70 -9.76
N ALA A 147 4.70 -16.10 -10.84
CA ALA A 147 4.21 -14.71 -10.85
C ALA A 147 3.01 -14.53 -9.90
N ILE A 148 2.06 -15.47 -9.89
CA ILE A 148 0.89 -15.44 -8.98
C ILE A 148 1.34 -15.60 -7.51
N ARG A 149 2.29 -16.48 -7.21
CA ARG A 149 2.85 -16.62 -5.86
C ARG A 149 3.53 -15.33 -5.40
N ASN A 150 4.29 -14.68 -6.29
CA ASN A 150 4.92 -13.40 -5.99
C ASN A 150 3.88 -12.32 -5.69
N LEU A 151 2.84 -12.17 -6.50
CA LEU A 151 1.75 -11.23 -6.27
C LEU A 151 1.08 -11.46 -4.90
N ARG A 152 0.83 -12.72 -4.54
CA ARG A 152 0.27 -13.08 -3.22
C ARG A 152 1.19 -12.68 -2.07
N SER A 153 2.50 -12.88 -2.23
CA SER A 153 3.51 -12.53 -1.23
C SER A 153 3.58 -11.02 -1.01
N VAL A 154 3.62 -10.22 -2.09
CA VAL A 154 3.66 -8.75 -2.01
C VAL A 154 2.38 -8.21 -1.39
N ALA A 155 1.21 -8.74 -1.76
CA ALA A 155 -0.06 -8.37 -1.14
C ALA A 155 -0.09 -8.65 0.38
N GLN A 156 0.52 -9.74 0.83
CA GLN A 156 0.65 -10.05 2.24
C GLN A 156 1.57 -9.07 2.98
N GLN A 157 2.69 -8.69 2.38
CA GLN A 157 3.61 -7.69 2.96
C GLN A 157 2.93 -6.33 3.18
N CYS A 158 2.03 -5.93 2.28
CA CYS A 158 1.26 -4.69 2.44
C CYS A 158 0.42 -4.71 3.73
N ILE A 159 -0.24 -5.82 3.99
CA ILE A 159 -1.06 -5.99 5.20
C ILE A 159 -0.16 -5.89 6.45
N GLU A 160 0.97 -6.58 6.46
CA GLU A 160 1.90 -6.60 7.60
C GLU A 160 2.49 -5.21 7.90
N VAL A 161 2.88 -4.46 6.87
CA VAL A 161 3.40 -3.10 7.03
C VAL A 161 2.32 -2.17 7.57
N PHE A 162 1.10 -2.30 7.09
CA PHE A 162 -0.01 -1.48 7.57
C PHE A 162 -0.37 -1.81 9.02
N ASP A 163 -0.37 -3.09 9.41
CA ASP A 163 -0.60 -3.51 10.79
C ASP A 163 0.41 -2.87 11.75
N ARG A 164 1.70 -2.91 11.41
CA ARG A 164 2.76 -2.28 12.21
C ARG A 164 2.62 -0.76 12.28
N ARG A 165 2.17 -0.12 11.20
CA ARG A 165 1.86 1.31 11.21
C ARG A 165 0.74 1.63 12.20
N GLU A 166 -0.30 0.81 12.25
CA GLU A 166 -1.42 1.00 13.18
C GLU A 166 -1.00 0.81 14.65
N GLU A 167 -0.07 -0.08 14.92
CA GLU A 167 0.47 -0.31 16.28
C GLU A 167 1.08 0.95 16.89
N ILE A 168 1.68 1.84 16.10
CA ILE A 168 2.22 3.12 16.60
C ILE A 168 1.13 3.94 17.30
N PHE A 169 -0.10 3.94 16.76
CA PHE A 169 -1.21 4.73 17.30
C PHE A 169 -1.91 4.04 18.46
N THR A 170 -1.89 2.71 18.51
CA THR A 170 -2.56 1.93 19.56
C THR A 170 -1.71 1.73 20.80
N SER A 171 -0.37 1.75 20.66
CA SER A 171 0.60 1.57 21.74
C SER A 171 1.03 2.87 22.41
N ALA A 172 0.77 4.03 21.80
CA ALA A 172 1.14 5.31 22.38
C ALA A 172 0.30 5.63 23.62
N PRO A 173 0.92 6.16 24.71
CA PRO A 173 0.21 6.48 25.94
C PRO A 173 -0.89 7.52 25.68
N GLN A 174 -2.12 7.17 25.99
CA GLN A 174 -3.24 8.10 25.94
C GLN A 174 -3.05 9.15 27.04
N THR A 175 -3.03 10.42 26.68
CA THR A 175 -3.05 11.49 27.69
C THR A 175 -4.45 11.49 28.32
N PRO A 176 -4.57 11.33 29.66
CA PRO A 176 -5.86 11.49 30.32
C PRO A 176 -6.40 12.91 30.06
N ALA A 177 -7.69 12.98 29.79
CA ALA A 177 -8.41 14.21 29.54
C ALA A 177 -8.39 15.14 30.77
#